data_7e6028b4f88a7a398fb67b0e1cb21662
#
_entry.id   7e6028b4f88a7a398fb67b0e1cb21662
#
_cell.length_a   1.000
_cell.length_b   1.000
_cell.length_c   1.000
_cell.angle_alpha   90.00
_cell.angle_beta   90.00
_cell.angle_gamma   90.00
#
_symmetry.space_group_name_H-M   'P 1'
#
loop_
_entity.id
_entity.type
_entity.pdbx_description
1 polymer ?
#
loop_
_entity_poly.entity_id
_entity_poly.type
_entity_poly.pdbx_seq_one_letter_code
_entity_poly.pdbx_strand_id
1 'polypeptide(L)'
;MRILRAGICVKTGQRAEGNGQNAKGTRISGLIIHDVSSLKLKPHTPHSSTRPGSDPGFTLLELVVVVAILSLVALLVFPRLTTDSSAELRSSARSLAATIRYLEDRAVATKTAYRMRVNVADAGIEILKVLPDGDEQPAEDVLLNKKILADGISITDVTTSRLGKVTSGEVRIDFGPLGRGEYFVIHLGSQKGSYYTILAYPRGSRVRVFENYSGGTL
;
A
#
# COMPACT_ATOMS: atom_id res chain seq x y z
N MET A 1 4.63 -52.29 14.30
CA MET A 1 3.81 -52.06 15.51
C MET A 1 3.08 -50.76 15.39
N ARG A 2 1.81 -50.85 15.18
CA ARG A 2 0.64 -49.94 15.29
C ARG A 2 0.81 -48.41 15.14
N ILE A 3 0.22 -47.98 14.07
CA ILE A 3 -0.32 -46.69 13.66
C ILE A 3 -1.33 -46.15 14.70
N LEU A 4 -1.25 -44.87 15.00
CA LEU A 4 -2.39 -44.11 15.56
C LEU A 4 -2.65 -42.89 14.72
N ARG A 5 -3.75 -42.96 13.96
CA ARG A 5 -4.43 -41.85 13.30
C ARG A 5 -5.18 -41.02 14.39
N ALA A 6 -5.00 -39.76 14.39
CA ALA A 6 -5.91 -38.82 15.05
C ALA A 6 -6.67 -38.01 14.00
N GLY A 7 -7.98 -38.23 13.98
CA GLY A 7 -8.90 -37.61 13.04
C GLY A 7 -9.22 -36.15 13.42
N ILE A 8 -9.29 -35.30 12.42
CA ILE A 8 -9.77 -33.94 12.52
C ILE A 8 -11.28 -33.95 12.36
N CYS A 9 -11.99 -33.55 13.39
CA CYS A 9 -13.45 -33.39 13.41
C CYS A 9 -13.81 -32.02 12.81
N VAL A 10 -14.40 -32.02 11.63
CA VAL A 10 -15.00 -30.85 11.00
C VAL A 10 -16.41 -30.68 11.57
N LYS A 11 -16.67 -29.60 12.28
CA LYS A 11 -17.99 -29.25 12.82
C LYS A 11 -18.68 -28.30 11.85
N THR A 12 -19.58 -28.84 11.05
CA THR A 12 -20.55 -28.12 10.24
C THR A 12 -21.63 -27.56 11.15
N GLY A 13 -21.73 -26.26 11.26
CA GLY A 13 -22.82 -25.58 11.96
C GLY A 13 -23.99 -25.30 11.02
N GLN A 14 -25.12 -25.90 11.31
CA GLN A 14 -26.39 -25.78 10.62
C GLN A 14 -27.04 -24.42 10.83
N ARG A 15 -27.60 -23.97 9.75
CA ARG A 15 -28.63 -22.95 9.49
C ARG A 15 -29.86 -23.12 10.40
N ALA A 16 -30.34 -22.05 11.02
CA ALA A 16 -31.65 -21.96 11.62
C ALA A 16 -32.48 -20.92 10.84
N GLU A 17 -33.45 -21.41 10.11
CA GLU A 17 -34.61 -20.67 9.61
C GLU A 17 -35.54 -20.37 10.77
N GLY A 18 -35.97 -19.12 10.92
CA GLY A 18 -37.00 -18.66 11.83
C GLY A 18 -38.11 -17.99 11.06
N ASN A 19 -39.13 -18.74 10.84
CA ASN A 19 -40.44 -18.37 10.28
C ASN A 19 -41.24 -17.56 11.34
N GLY A 20 -41.89 -16.48 10.94
CA GLY A 20 -42.76 -15.71 11.85
C GLY A 20 -43.70 -14.81 11.08
N GLN A 21 -44.76 -15.45 10.58
CA GLN A 21 -45.98 -14.79 10.08
C GLN A 21 -46.65 -14.01 11.21
N ASN A 22 -47.18 -12.82 10.92
CA ASN A 22 -48.54 -12.51 11.36
C ASN A 22 -49.12 -11.34 10.55
N ALA A 23 -50.05 -11.71 9.68
CA ALA A 23 -51.02 -10.85 9.07
C ALA A 23 -52.17 -10.61 10.08
N LYS A 24 -52.63 -9.40 10.23
CA LYS A 24 -53.97 -9.09 10.66
C LYS A 24 -54.55 -8.01 9.79
N GLY A 25 -55.36 -8.45 8.82
CA GLY A 25 -56.32 -7.63 8.14
C GLY A 25 -57.46 -7.20 9.07
N THR A 26 -57.85 -5.97 8.94
CA THR A 26 -59.14 -5.52 9.46
C THR A 26 -59.92 -4.92 8.32
N ARG A 27 -60.88 -5.67 7.84
CA ARG A 27 -62.01 -5.17 7.03
C ARG A 27 -62.94 -4.38 7.92
N ILE A 28 -63.33 -3.20 7.53
CA ILE A 28 -64.60 -2.61 7.99
C ILE A 28 -65.33 -2.10 6.76
N SER A 29 -66.41 -2.81 6.46
CA SER A 29 -67.46 -2.37 5.53
C SER A 29 -68.30 -1.29 6.22
N GLY A 30 -68.65 -0.24 5.51
CA GLY A 30 -69.57 0.80 5.99
C GLY A 30 -69.86 1.79 4.90
N LEU A 31 -70.70 1.37 3.98
CA LEU A 31 -71.31 2.24 2.96
C LEU A 31 -72.41 3.07 3.63
N ILE A 32 -72.31 4.36 3.72
CA ILE A 32 -73.42 5.26 4.00
C ILE A 32 -73.45 6.33 2.91
N ILE A 33 -74.48 6.24 2.07
CA ILE A 33 -74.84 7.24 1.08
C ILE A 33 -75.67 8.27 1.82
N HIS A 34 -75.21 9.52 1.88
CA HIS A 34 -76.07 10.65 2.23
C HIS A 34 -75.89 11.79 1.26
N ASP A 35 -76.92 11.92 0.48
CA ASP A 35 -77.66 13.12 0.06
C ASP A 35 -76.87 14.28 -0.55
N VAL A 36 -77.12 14.41 -1.83
CA VAL A 36 -76.70 15.49 -2.70
C VAL A 36 -77.78 16.59 -2.71
N SER A 37 -77.68 17.60 -1.88
CA SER A 37 -78.50 18.80 -2.07
C SER A 37 -77.88 19.94 -1.31
N SER A 38 -77.09 20.72 -2.01
CA SER A 38 -76.88 22.16 -1.82
C SER A 38 -75.54 22.57 -2.39
N LEU A 39 -75.40 22.52 -3.71
CA LEU A 39 -74.30 23.19 -4.41
C LEU A 39 -74.60 24.68 -4.48
N LYS A 40 -74.06 25.45 -3.51
CA LYS A 40 -73.98 26.90 -3.58
C LYS A 40 -72.72 27.24 -4.38
N LEU A 41 -72.89 27.62 -5.64
CA LEU A 41 -71.81 28.19 -6.46
C LEU A 41 -71.31 29.47 -5.81
N LYS A 42 -70.05 29.41 -5.36
CA LYS A 42 -69.31 30.59 -4.95
C LYS A 42 -68.59 31.11 -6.21
N PRO A 43 -68.64 32.45 -6.52
CA PRO A 43 -67.93 32.98 -7.67
C PRO A 43 -66.42 32.82 -7.52
N HIS A 44 -65.82 32.27 -8.56
CA HIS A 44 -64.39 32.22 -8.66
C HIS A 44 -63.79 33.62 -8.77
N THR A 45 -63.06 34.05 -7.76
CA THR A 45 -62.10 35.12 -7.90
C THR A 45 -60.93 34.63 -8.80
N PRO A 46 -60.48 35.45 -9.75
CA PRO A 46 -59.33 35.07 -10.56
C PRO A 46 -58.09 34.99 -9.68
N HIS A 47 -57.54 33.79 -9.55
CA HIS A 47 -56.20 33.63 -8.97
C HIS A 47 -55.21 34.41 -9.80
N SER A 48 -54.63 35.41 -9.16
CA SER A 48 -53.46 36.10 -9.68
C SER A 48 -52.38 35.04 -9.97
N SER A 49 -52.01 34.90 -11.23
CA SER A 49 -50.92 34.11 -11.68
C SER A 49 -49.64 34.60 -10.98
N THR A 50 -49.22 33.87 -9.97
CA THR A 50 -47.87 33.99 -9.39
C THR A 50 -46.94 33.66 -10.60
N ARG A 51 -46.27 34.68 -11.11
CA ARG A 51 -45.21 34.50 -12.10
C ARG A 51 -44.19 33.55 -11.42
N PRO A 52 -43.79 32.48 -12.11
CA PRO A 52 -42.66 31.69 -11.62
C PRO A 52 -41.48 32.68 -11.49
N GLY A 53 -40.95 32.81 -10.31
CA GLY A 53 -39.73 33.55 -10.10
C GLY A 53 -38.68 32.98 -11.07
N SER A 54 -38.16 33.87 -11.91
CA SER A 54 -37.00 33.48 -12.72
C SER A 54 -35.88 33.16 -11.77
N ASP A 55 -35.52 31.89 -11.67
CA ASP A 55 -34.32 31.46 -10.96
C ASP A 55 -33.16 32.27 -11.58
N PRO A 56 -32.42 33.03 -10.78
CA PRO A 56 -31.28 33.78 -11.31
C PRO A 56 -30.24 32.76 -11.78
N GLY A 57 -30.15 32.61 -13.10
CA GLY A 57 -29.09 31.79 -13.69
C GLY A 57 -27.72 32.37 -13.28
N PHE A 58 -26.72 31.47 -13.20
CA PHE A 58 -25.35 31.88 -12.91
C PHE A 58 -24.88 32.97 -13.89
N THR A 59 -24.32 34.03 -13.34
CA THR A 59 -23.74 35.09 -14.18
C THR A 59 -22.38 34.64 -14.72
N LEU A 60 -22.02 35.07 -15.91
CA LEU A 60 -20.70 34.80 -16.50
C LEU A 60 -19.58 35.27 -15.59
N LEU A 61 -19.77 36.40 -14.89
CA LEU A 61 -18.84 36.94 -13.89
C LEU A 61 -18.63 35.96 -12.72
N GLU A 62 -19.70 35.37 -12.20
CA GLU A 62 -19.63 34.40 -11.09
C GLU A 62 -18.84 33.14 -11.49
N LEU A 63 -19.07 32.64 -12.72
CA LEU A 63 -18.29 31.50 -13.24
C LEU A 63 -16.80 31.86 -13.33
N VAL A 64 -16.47 33.05 -13.85
CA VAL A 64 -15.05 33.49 -13.95
C VAL A 64 -14.40 33.61 -12.57
N VAL A 65 -15.11 34.17 -11.60
CA VAL A 65 -14.59 34.29 -10.22
C VAL A 65 -14.36 32.90 -9.59
N VAL A 66 -15.30 31.97 -9.75
CA VAL A 66 -15.16 30.61 -9.23
C VAL A 66 -13.97 29.89 -9.87
N VAL A 67 -13.82 29.98 -11.21
CA VAL A 67 -12.67 29.36 -11.89
C VAL A 67 -11.36 30.02 -11.46
N ALA A 68 -11.33 31.33 -11.26
CA ALA A 68 -10.15 32.04 -10.77
C ALA A 68 -9.75 31.57 -9.36
N ILE A 69 -10.73 31.43 -8.44
CA ILE A 69 -10.48 30.93 -7.08
C ILE A 69 -10.02 29.48 -7.11
N LEU A 70 -10.67 28.61 -7.91
CA LEU A 70 -10.27 27.22 -8.05
C LEU A 70 -8.86 27.08 -8.62
N SER A 71 -8.49 27.91 -9.59
CA SER A 71 -7.14 27.95 -10.16
C SER A 71 -6.10 28.39 -9.13
N LEU A 72 -6.42 29.38 -8.31
CA LEU A 72 -5.54 29.83 -7.24
C LEU A 72 -5.35 28.75 -6.17
N VAL A 73 -6.43 28.08 -5.77
CA VAL A 73 -6.39 26.96 -4.82
C VAL A 73 -5.60 25.80 -5.40
N ALA A 74 -5.84 25.46 -6.67
CA ALA A 74 -5.10 24.39 -7.35
C ALA A 74 -3.59 24.69 -7.38
N LEU A 75 -3.20 25.90 -7.70
CA LEU A 75 -1.79 26.33 -7.72
C LEU A 75 -1.11 26.20 -6.35
N LEU A 76 -1.86 26.44 -5.26
CA LEU A 76 -1.35 26.34 -3.89
C LEU A 76 -1.28 24.88 -3.39
N VAL A 77 -2.22 24.03 -3.80
CA VAL A 77 -2.37 22.66 -3.32
C VAL A 77 -1.53 21.70 -4.15
N PHE A 78 -1.43 21.91 -5.46
CA PHE A 78 -0.72 21.01 -6.39
C PHE A 78 0.74 20.68 -5.97
N PRO A 79 1.56 21.65 -5.52
CA PRO A 79 2.92 21.35 -5.07
C PRO A 79 2.99 20.45 -3.83
N ARG A 80 1.93 20.41 -3.01
CA ARG A 80 1.87 19.58 -1.80
C ARG A 80 1.47 18.13 -2.08
N LEU A 81 0.90 17.87 -3.25
CA LEU A 81 0.55 16.50 -3.69
C LEU A 81 1.73 15.79 -4.36
N THR A 82 2.84 16.49 -4.62
CA THR A 82 4.07 15.83 -5.06
C THR A 82 4.59 15.00 -3.91
N THR A 83 4.51 13.68 -4.09
CA THR A 83 4.94 12.63 -3.17
C THR A 83 6.25 13.03 -2.48
N ASP A 84 6.25 12.93 -1.16
CA ASP A 84 7.40 13.31 -0.36
C ASP A 84 8.49 12.26 -0.54
N SER A 85 9.37 12.48 -1.53
CA SER A 85 10.44 11.55 -1.90
C SER A 85 11.35 11.19 -0.72
N SER A 86 11.35 12.00 0.33
CA SER A 86 12.06 11.71 1.57
C SER A 86 11.35 10.62 2.39
N ALA A 87 10.01 10.62 2.42
CA ALA A 87 9.23 9.58 3.08
C ALA A 87 9.35 8.23 2.36
N GLU A 88 9.35 8.25 1.02
CA GLU A 88 9.55 7.05 0.20
C GLU A 88 10.96 6.49 0.34
N LEU A 89 11.98 7.34 0.35
CA LEU A 89 13.35 6.95 0.57
C LEU A 89 13.53 6.31 1.96
N ARG A 90 12.97 6.93 3.00
CA ARG A 90 12.98 6.39 4.37
C ARG A 90 12.27 5.04 4.45
N SER A 91 11.12 4.91 3.79
CA SER A 91 10.36 3.65 3.73
C SER A 91 11.15 2.57 3.02
N SER A 92 11.76 2.87 1.87
CA SER A 92 12.60 1.96 1.09
C SER A 92 13.83 1.51 1.88
N ALA A 93 14.51 2.43 2.58
CA ALA A 93 15.65 2.09 3.42
C ALA A 93 15.28 1.14 4.57
N ARG A 94 14.14 1.37 5.20
CA ARG A 94 13.62 0.48 6.26
C ARG A 94 13.19 -0.87 5.70
N SER A 95 12.53 -0.89 4.54
CA SER A 95 12.12 -2.11 3.86
C SER A 95 13.33 -2.96 3.49
N LEU A 96 14.36 -2.35 2.90
CA LEU A 96 15.61 -3.05 2.58
C LEU A 96 16.29 -3.61 3.83
N ALA A 97 16.39 -2.82 4.89
CA ALA A 97 16.98 -3.29 6.16
C ALA A 97 16.18 -4.45 6.78
N ALA A 98 14.85 -4.42 6.69
CA ALA A 98 14.00 -5.51 7.15
C ALA A 98 14.18 -6.78 6.30
N THR A 99 14.24 -6.62 4.97
CA THR A 99 14.49 -7.74 4.04
C THR A 99 15.86 -8.38 4.30
N ILE A 100 16.91 -7.60 4.52
CA ILE A 100 18.25 -8.12 4.84
C ILE A 100 18.23 -8.96 6.14
N ARG A 101 17.55 -8.47 7.19
CA ARG A 101 17.42 -9.22 8.45
C ARG A 101 16.63 -10.51 8.24
N TYR A 102 15.48 -10.40 7.59
CA TYR A 102 14.63 -11.55 7.30
C TYR A 102 15.37 -12.62 6.47
N LEU A 103 16.14 -12.19 5.47
CA LEU A 103 16.92 -13.09 4.62
C LEU A 103 18.01 -13.82 5.43
N GLU A 104 18.70 -13.14 6.32
CA GLU A 104 19.68 -13.76 7.21
C GLU A 104 19.03 -14.75 8.17
N ASP A 105 17.94 -14.35 8.83
CA ASP A 105 17.20 -15.22 9.75
C ASP A 105 16.66 -16.47 9.02
N ARG A 106 16.16 -16.27 7.80
CA ARG A 106 15.66 -17.35 6.94
C ARG A 106 16.78 -18.32 6.55
N ALA A 107 17.94 -17.80 6.13
CA ALA A 107 19.09 -18.60 5.75
C ALA A 107 19.57 -19.49 6.93
N VAL A 108 19.64 -18.91 8.12
CA VAL A 108 20.05 -19.63 9.34
C VAL A 108 19.00 -20.66 9.76
N ALA A 109 17.73 -20.29 9.75
CA ALA A 109 16.63 -21.16 10.18
C ALA A 109 16.42 -22.36 9.26
N THR A 110 16.49 -22.13 7.94
CA THR A 110 16.27 -23.19 6.94
C THR A 110 17.53 -23.94 6.53
N LYS A 111 18.70 -23.51 7.02
CA LYS A 111 20.02 -24.04 6.60
C LYS A 111 20.24 -23.97 5.09
N THR A 112 19.65 -22.97 4.46
CA THR A 112 19.69 -22.77 3.00
C THR A 112 20.50 -21.52 2.69
N ALA A 113 21.32 -21.56 1.65
CA ALA A 113 22.04 -20.39 1.18
C ALA A 113 21.14 -19.54 0.28
N TYR A 114 21.22 -18.23 0.47
CA TYR A 114 20.56 -17.24 -0.37
C TYR A 114 21.59 -16.26 -0.91
N ARG A 115 21.29 -15.67 -2.06
CA ARG A 115 22.08 -14.63 -2.70
C ARG A 115 21.21 -13.44 -3.01
N MET A 116 21.63 -12.27 -2.57
CA MET A 116 21.04 -11.00 -2.95
C MET A 116 21.88 -10.38 -4.05
N ARG A 117 21.33 -10.24 -5.24
CA ARG A 117 21.91 -9.50 -6.36
C ARG A 117 21.42 -8.08 -6.30
N VAL A 118 22.33 -7.14 -6.29
CA VAL A 118 22.08 -5.71 -6.28
C VAL A 118 22.62 -5.12 -7.56
N ASN A 119 21.74 -4.70 -8.47
CA ASN A 119 22.12 -3.95 -9.66
C ASN A 119 22.08 -2.45 -9.33
N VAL A 120 23.25 -1.82 -9.34
CA VAL A 120 23.38 -0.41 -8.97
C VAL A 120 22.76 0.49 -10.04
N ALA A 121 22.87 0.15 -11.33
CA ALA A 121 22.38 0.97 -12.42
C ALA A 121 20.84 1.07 -12.45
N ASP A 122 20.18 -0.06 -12.27
CA ASP A 122 18.71 -0.16 -12.38
C ASP A 122 18.01 -0.08 -11.01
N ALA A 123 18.76 0.10 -9.92
CA ALA A 123 18.26 -0.01 -8.55
C ALA A 123 17.51 -1.33 -8.30
N GLY A 124 17.89 -2.38 -9.04
CA GLY A 124 17.29 -3.71 -8.96
C GLY A 124 17.84 -4.50 -7.78
N ILE A 125 16.96 -5.13 -7.01
CA ILE A 125 17.34 -6.06 -5.96
C ILE A 125 16.58 -7.35 -6.21
N GLU A 126 17.32 -8.43 -6.44
CA GLU A 126 16.81 -9.77 -6.65
C GLU A 126 17.34 -10.72 -5.57
N ILE A 127 16.48 -11.59 -5.07
CA ILE A 127 16.84 -12.58 -4.06
C ILE A 127 16.67 -13.96 -4.61
N LEU A 128 17.77 -14.71 -4.61
CA LEU A 128 17.87 -16.06 -5.15
C LEU A 128 18.20 -17.06 -4.04
N LYS A 129 17.64 -18.22 -4.14
CA LYS A 129 18.02 -19.40 -3.37
C LYS A 129 19.16 -20.10 -4.09
N VAL A 130 20.24 -20.38 -3.39
CA VAL A 130 21.39 -21.12 -3.92
C VAL A 130 21.27 -22.59 -3.52
N LEU A 131 21.23 -23.45 -4.50
CA LEU A 131 21.17 -24.91 -4.32
C LEU A 131 22.55 -25.49 -4.01
N PRO A 132 22.62 -26.70 -3.46
CA PRO A 132 23.90 -27.35 -3.14
C PRO A 132 24.81 -27.62 -4.36
N ASP A 133 24.23 -27.72 -5.55
CA ASP A 133 24.93 -27.83 -6.84
C ASP A 133 25.48 -26.52 -7.37
N GLY A 134 25.11 -25.40 -6.71
CA GLY A 134 25.49 -24.03 -7.08
C GLY A 134 24.49 -23.32 -7.98
N ASP A 135 23.43 -23.98 -8.41
CA ASP A 135 22.37 -23.38 -9.20
C ASP A 135 21.58 -22.35 -8.40
N GLU A 136 21.12 -21.31 -9.08
CA GLU A 136 20.37 -20.22 -8.49
C GLU A 136 18.92 -20.27 -8.96
N GLN A 137 17.99 -20.23 -8.03
CA GLN A 137 16.55 -20.18 -8.30
C GLN A 137 15.92 -19.00 -7.59
N PRO A 138 14.87 -18.37 -8.15
CA PRO A 138 14.12 -17.35 -7.44
C PRO A 138 13.65 -17.87 -6.08
N ALA A 139 13.73 -17.04 -5.05
CA ALA A 139 13.22 -17.43 -3.75
C ALA A 139 11.70 -17.66 -3.82
N GLU A 140 11.22 -18.78 -3.29
CA GLU A 140 9.79 -19.13 -3.30
C GLU A 140 8.96 -18.28 -2.33
N ASP A 141 9.63 -17.50 -1.49
CA ASP A 141 8.99 -16.70 -0.44
C ASP A 141 8.45 -15.38 -0.99
N VAL A 142 7.15 -15.16 -0.83
CA VAL A 142 6.45 -13.97 -1.30
C VAL A 142 7.03 -12.68 -0.70
N LEU A 143 7.56 -12.74 0.53
CA LEU A 143 8.17 -11.57 1.18
C LEU A 143 9.50 -11.18 0.53
N LEU A 144 10.23 -12.14 -0.03
CA LEU A 144 11.52 -11.93 -0.70
C LEU A 144 11.35 -11.50 -2.17
N ASN A 145 10.21 -11.81 -2.78
CA ASN A 145 9.90 -11.44 -4.17
C ASN A 145 9.18 -10.09 -4.30
N LYS A 146 8.94 -9.41 -3.19
CA LYS A 146 8.30 -8.10 -3.21
C LYS A 146 9.29 -7.03 -3.68
N LYS A 147 8.82 -6.05 -4.47
CA LYS A 147 9.59 -4.85 -4.79
C LYS A 147 10.00 -4.13 -3.50
N ILE A 148 11.30 -4.03 -3.27
CA ILE A 148 11.89 -3.51 -2.02
C ILE A 148 11.99 -1.99 -2.06
N LEU A 149 12.41 -1.44 -3.21
CA LEU A 149 12.61 -0.01 -3.41
C LEU A 149 11.39 0.60 -4.09
N ALA A 150 10.96 1.78 -3.64
CA ALA A 150 9.93 2.56 -4.29
C ALA A 150 10.44 3.17 -5.61
N ASP A 151 9.52 3.60 -6.47
CA ASP A 151 9.86 4.29 -7.72
C ASP A 151 10.58 5.61 -7.42
N GLY A 152 11.58 5.95 -8.21
CA GLY A 152 12.37 7.17 -8.03
C GLY A 152 13.46 7.09 -6.96
N ILE A 153 13.64 5.93 -6.32
CA ILE A 153 14.78 5.67 -5.43
C ILE A 153 15.86 4.94 -6.21
N SER A 154 17.09 5.46 -6.12
CA SER A 154 18.28 4.89 -6.76
C SER A 154 19.23 4.29 -5.72
N ILE A 155 20.03 3.33 -6.16
CA ILE A 155 21.18 2.86 -5.39
C ILE A 155 22.38 3.68 -5.87
N THR A 156 22.96 4.47 -4.98
CA THR A 156 24.10 5.33 -5.31
C THR A 156 25.38 4.53 -5.43
N ASP A 157 25.62 3.67 -4.47
CA ASP A 157 26.74 2.75 -4.45
C ASP A 157 26.52 1.63 -3.43
N VAL A 158 27.31 0.58 -3.59
CA VAL A 158 27.38 -0.55 -2.65
C VAL A 158 28.85 -0.76 -2.30
N THR A 159 29.14 -0.78 -1.01
CA THR A 159 30.50 -1.08 -0.52
C THR A 159 30.48 -2.44 0.18
N THR A 160 31.41 -3.33 -0.18
CA THR A 160 31.59 -4.62 0.50
C THR A 160 33.04 -4.80 0.92
N SER A 161 33.30 -5.69 1.90
CA SER A 161 34.67 -5.98 2.33
C SER A 161 35.55 -6.52 1.18
N ARG A 162 34.93 -7.24 0.25
CA ARG A 162 35.62 -7.95 -0.83
C ARG A 162 35.87 -7.09 -2.06
N LEU A 163 34.89 -6.26 -2.46
CA LEU A 163 34.92 -5.50 -3.72
C LEU A 163 35.25 -4.01 -3.50
N GLY A 164 35.24 -3.55 -2.24
CA GLY A 164 35.30 -2.12 -1.98
C GLY A 164 34.02 -1.41 -2.44
N LYS A 165 34.14 -0.17 -2.85
CA LYS A 165 33.03 0.67 -3.32
C LYS A 165 32.74 0.42 -4.78
N VAL A 166 31.49 0.02 -5.09
CA VAL A 166 30.98 -0.26 -6.44
C VAL A 166 29.86 0.74 -6.73
N THR A 167 30.02 1.52 -7.80
CA THR A 167 29.07 2.56 -8.23
C THR A 167 28.28 2.18 -9.47
N SER A 168 28.58 1.05 -10.11
CA SER A 168 27.88 0.55 -11.29
C SER A 168 28.03 -0.97 -11.42
N GLY A 169 27.07 -1.60 -12.10
CA GLY A 169 27.07 -3.04 -12.30
C GLY A 169 26.37 -3.81 -11.18
N GLU A 170 26.63 -5.11 -11.11
CA GLU A 170 25.98 -6.06 -10.20
C GLU A 170 26.90 -6.42 -9.02
N VAL A 171 26.36 -6.32 -7.83
CA VAL A 171 27.00 -6.78 -6.59
C VAL A 171 26.24 -7.97 -6.02
N ARG A 172 26.95 -9.02 -5.67
CA ARG A 172 26.38 -10.26 -5.10
C ARG A 172 26.75 -10.36 -3.62
N ILE A 173 25.75 -10.53 -2.78
CA ILE A 173 25.89 -10.64 -1.32
C ILE A 173 25.30 -11.98 -0.89
N ASP A 174 26.13 -12.82 -0.29
CA ASP A 174 25.74 -14.18 0.10
C ASP A 174 25.32 -14.26 1.56
N PHE A 175 24.24 -14.98 1.81
CA PHE A 175 23.68 -15.29 3.12
C PHE A 175 23.69 -16.82 3.29
N GLY A 176 24.56 -17.29 4.15
CA GLY A 176 24.71 -18.74 4.38
C GLY A 176 23.98 -19.24 5.64
N PRO A 177 24.02 -20.55 5.86
CA PRO A 177 23.46 -21.19 7.08
C PRO A 177 24.05 -20.70 8.41
N LEU A 178 25.22 -20.08 8.37
CA LEU A 178 25.90 -19.48 9.53
C LEU A 178 25.73 -17.95 9.59
N GLY A 179 24.82 -17.40 8.78
CA GLY A 179 24.61 -15.97 8.61
C GLY A 179 25.52 -15.37 7.53
N ARG A 180 25.64 -14.05 7.54
CA ARG A 180 26.47 -13.26 6.62
C ARG A 180 27.95 -13.36 6.93
N GLY A 181 28.77 -13.59 5.94
CA GLY A 181 30.22 -13.66 6.10
C GLY A 181 30.93 -12.31 6.08
N GLU A 182 30.34 -11.29 5.43
CA GLU A 182 30.97 -9.99 5.21
C GLU A 182 30.07 -8.83 5.63
N TYR A 183 30.67 -7.68 5.94
CA TYR A 183 29.91 -6.44 6.04
C TYR A 183 29.67 -5.86 4.66
N PHE A 184 28.58 -5.12 4.54
CA PHE A 184 28.34 -4.28 3.39
C PHE A 184 27.56 -3.02 3.76
N VAL A 185 27.69 -2.02 2.90
CA VAL A 185 27.01 -0.75 3.01
C VAL A 185 26.28 -0.49 1.69
N ILE A 186 25.02 -0.12 1.75
CA ILE A 186 24.23 0.30 0.58
C ILE A 186 23.81 1.74 0.81
N HIS A 187 24.12 2.61 -0.13
CA HIS A 187 23.64 3.98 -0.14
C HIS A 187 22.47 4.12 -1.11
N LEU A 188 21.32 4.54 -0.56
CA LEU A 188 20.13 4.88 -1.33
C LEU A 188 20.06 6.39 -1.50
N GLY A 189 19.68 6.83 -2.70
CA GLY A 189 19.48 8.23 -3.04
C GLY A 189 18.10 8.50 -3.60
N SER A 190 17.58 9.71 -3.39
CA SER A 190 16.39 10.21 -4.05
C SER A 190 16.75 11.27 -5.08
N GLN A 191 15.86 11.52 -6.02
CA GLN A 191 16.03 12.59 -7.03
C GLN A 191 16.20 13.99 -6.41
N LYS A 192 15.76 14.19 -5.16
CA LYS A 192 15.89 15.46 -4.42
C LYS A 192 17.22 15.61 -3.67
N GLY A 193 18.16 14.67 -3.84
CA GLY A 193 19.48 14.73 -3.23
C GLY A 193 19.53 14.30 -1.76
N SER A 194 18.47 13.67 -1.24
CA SER A 194 18.49 13.03 0.07
C SER A 194 19.09 11.64 -0.02
N TYR A 195 19.79 11.20 1.02
CA TYR A 195 20.44 9.90 1.09
C TYR A 195 20.09 9.14 2.35
N TYR A 196 20.12 7.81 2.27
CA TYR A 196 20.09 6.89 3.41
C TYR A 196 21.19 5.86 3.25
N THR A 197 21.85 5.54 4.37
CA THR A 197 22.89 4.53 4.45
C THR A 197 22.36 3.32 5.21
N ILE A 198 22.44 2.15 4.61
CA ILE A 198 22.12 0.87 5.22
C ILE A 198 23.44 0.12 5.45
N LEU A 199 23.79 -0.06 6.70
CA LEU A 199 25.01 -0.75 7.12
C LEU A 199 24.66 -2.10 7.72
N ALA A 200 25.17 -3.15 7.15
CA ALA A 200 24.95 -4.52 7.57
C ALA A 200 26.26 -5.16 8.04
N TYR A 201 26.31 -5.53 9.32
CA TYR A 201 27.50 -6.16 9.95
C TYR A 201 27.53 -7.67 9.74
N PRO A 202 28.72 -8.29 9.66
CA PRO A 202 28.82 -9.73 9.61
C PRO A 202 28.34 -10.36 10.92
N ARG A 203 27.69 -11.51 10.83
CA ARG A 203 27.18 -12.33 11.95
C ARG A 203 26.27 -11.56 12.93
N GLY A 204 25.02 -11.93 12.98
CA GLY A 204 24.09 -11.50 14.03
C GLY A 204 23.06 -10.44 13.64
N SER A 205 22.54 -10.47 12.43
CA SER A 205 21.34 -9.69 11.98
C SER A 205 21.38 -8.19 12.30
N ARG A 206 22.56 -7.63 12.61
CA ARG A 206 22.68 -6.21 12.92
C ARG A 206 22.71 -5.40 11.63
N VAL A 207 21.57 -4.80 11.31
CA VAL A 207 21.44 -3.84 10.22
C VAL A 207 21.06 -2.50 10.81
N ARG A 208 21.84 -1.47 10.52
CA ARG A 208 21.57 -0.09 10.91
C ARG A 208 21.20 0.74 9.70
N VAL A 209 20.29 1.68 9.91
CA VAL A 209 19.87 2.65 8.91
C VAL A 209 20.20 4.03 9.44
N PHE A 210 20.92 4.80 8.66
CA PHE A 210 21.30 6.17 8.97
C PHE A 210 20.71 7.10 7.94
N GLU A 211 20.25 8.27 8.39
CA GLU A 211 19.94 9.39 7.52
C GLU A 211 21.25 10.00 7.05
N ASN A 212 21.27 10.48 5.81
CA ASN A 212 22.43 10.99 5.10
C ASN A 212 23.42 9.92 4.60
N TYR A 213 24.29 10.38 3.70
CA TYR A 213 25.41 9.60 3.20
C TYR A 213 26.48 9.50 4.30
N SER A 214 26.60 8.34 4.90
CA SER A 214 27.62 8.06 5.90
C SER A 214 28.68 7.13 5.31
N GLY A 215 29.88 7.61 5.11
CA GLY A 215 31.01 6.75 4.81
C GLY A 215 31.20 5.80 6.00
N GLY A 216 30.91 4.50 5.79
CA GLY A 216 31.06 3.48 6.82
C GLY A 216 32.52 3.32 7.22
N THR A 217 33.02 4.24 8.02
CA THR A 217 34.29 4.07 8.72
C THR A 217 34.01 3.13 9.90
N LEU A 218 34.60 1.96 9.85
CA LEU A 218 34.66 0.98 10.93
C LEU A 218 35.54 1.51 12.04
#